data_6d6b4dc1a4e3fd2b6ff3572f19237733
#
_entry.id   6d6b4dc1a4e3fd2b6ff3572f19237733
#
_cell.length_a   1.000
_cell.length_b   1.000
_cell.length_c   1.000
_cell.angle_alpha   90.00
_cell.angle_beta   90.00
_cell.angle_gamma   90.00
#
_symmetry.space_group_name_H-M   'P 1'
#
loop_
_entity.id
_entity.type
_entity.pdbx_description
1 polymer ?
#
loop_
_entity_poly.entity_id
_entity_poly.type
_entity_poly.pdbx_seq_one_letter_code
_entity_poly.pdbx_strand_id
1 'polypeptide(L)'
;MNDEKALPPVLTMDAPERTLDVVTLEIQTLQRQAIEVNLMYAIEIGRRLTEAKAMLPHGQWGDYLKTQVSYSQSTANNLMRIFREYGDNQQSLFGAAKSQTFANLPYSKALRLLAIPDEEEREQFAADHDLDSMSVRELDAAIKARDEAQREAEQLREETAAAQQEAAKLREEVQTAEEERQRASNMAQRLQTALSDANANAQTAAAE
;
A
#
# COMPACT_ATOMS: atom_id res chain seq x y z
N MET A 1 -52.18 50.43 11.77
CA MET A 1 -52.66 49.04 11.71
C MET A 1 -51.76 48.35 10.70
N ASN A 2 -50.71 47.69 11.22
CA ASN A 2 -49.80 46.88 10.40
C ASN A 2 -50.27 45.43 10.54
N ASP A 3 -50.82 44.90 9.48
CA ASP A 3 -51.09 43.47 9.36
C ASP A 3 -49.75 42.76 9.09
N GLU A 4 -49.16 42.23 10.14
CA GLU A 4 -48.00 41.36 10.09
C GLU A 4 -48.50 39.99 9.64
N LYS A 5 -48.38 39.72 8.34
CA LYS A 5 -48.72 38.43 7.71
C LYS A 5 -47.77 37.40 8.18
N ALA A 6 -48.13 36.64 9.20
CA ALA A 6 -47.35 35.50 9.71
C ALA A 6 -47.08 34.49 8.57
N LEU A 7 -45.80 34.25 8.27
CA LEU A 7 -45.37 33.20 7.39
C LEU A 7 -45.79 31.83 7.95
N PRO A 8 -46.28 30.91 7.12
CA PRO A 8 -46.63 29.58 7.58
C PRO A 8 -45.40 28.86 8.14
N PRO A 9 -45.55 27.97 9.13
CA PRO A 9 -44.41 27.24 9.69
C PRO A 9 -43.76 26.42 8.61
N VAL A 10 -42.45 26.61 8.48
CA VAL A 10 -41.58 25.75 7.64
C VAL A 10 -41.70 24.35 8.22
N LEU A 11 -42.39 23.46 7.50
CA LEU A 11 -42.35 22.04 7.77
C LEU A 11 -40.92 21.57 7.59
N THR A 12 -40.17 21.47 8.68
CA THR A 12 -38.95 20.68 8.73
C THR A 12 -39.33 19.24 8.50
N MET A 13 -39.26 18.78 7.28
CA MET A 13 -39.27 17.34 7.01
C MET A 13 -38.05 16.76 7.70
N ASP A 14 -38.24 16.12 8.85
CA ASP A 14 -37.22 15.25 9.43
C ASP A 14 -36.79 14.30 8.33
N ALA A 15 -35.49 14.23 8.13
CA ALA A 15 -34.93 13.27 7.18
C ALA A 15 -35.47 11.88 7.55
N PRO A 16 -36.03 11.12 6.60
CA PRO A 16 -36.67 9.85 6.91
C PRO A 16 -35.64 8.97 7.65
N GLU A 17 -36.09 8.39 8.79
CA GLU A 17 -35.29 7.50 9.60
C GLU A 17 -34.71 6.41 8.71
N ARG A 18 -33.39 6.28 8.72
CA ARG A 18 -32.67 5.36 7.83
C ARG A 18 -32.83 3.93 8.33
N THR A 19 -33.83 3.24 7.83
CA THR A 19 -34.16 1.84 8.21
C THR A 19 -33.54 0.84 7.23
N LEU A 20 -33.44 -0.41 7.64
CA LEU A 20 -32.94 -1.49 6.78
C LEU A 20 -33.76 -1.63 5.49
N ASP A 21 -35.10 -1.43 5.55
CA ASP A 21 -35.97 -1.51 4.38
C ASP A 21 -35.65 -0.41 3.36
N VAL A 22 -35.37 0.81 3.82
CA VAL A 22 -34.95 1.92 2.97
C VAL A 22 -33.61 1.60 2.29
N VAL A 23 -32.63 1.11 3.05
CA VAL A 23 -31.31 0.73 2.53
C VAL A 23 -31.44 -0.43 1.51
N THR A 24 -32.29 -1.40 1.79
CA THR A 24 -32.55 -2.53 0.88
C THR A 24 -33.16 -2.05 -0.44
N LEU A 25 -34.14 -1.14 -0.39
CA LEU A 25 -34.77 -0.57 -1.58
C LEU A 25 -33.76 0.23 -2.43
N GLU A 26 -32.86 0.99 -1.79
CA GLU A 26 -31.78 1.71 -2.48
C GLU A 26 -30.85 0.73 -3.20
N ILE A 27 -30.41 -0.35 -2.54
CA ILE A 27 -29.58 -1.39 -3.16
C ILE A 27 -30.26 -1.98 -4.38
N GLN A 28 -31.54 -2.38 -4.27
CA GLN A 28 -32.30 -2.97 -5.38
C GLN A 28 -32.49 -1.97 -6.53
N THR A 29 -32.63 -0.69 -6.24
CA THR A 29 -32.76 0.36 -7.26
C THR A 29 -31.45 0.57 -8.01
N LEU A 30 -30.32 0.65 -7.30
CA LEU A 30 -28.99 0.74 -7.90
C LEU A 30 -28.65 -0.49 -8.76
N GLN A 31 -29.03 -1.69 -8.31
CA GLN A 31 -28.87 -2.92 -9.10
C GLN A 31 -29.63 -2.88 -10.43
N ARG A 32 -30.84 -2.36 -10.45
CA ARG A 32 -31.66 -2.25 -11.68
C ARG A 32 -31.14 -1.19 -12.64
N GLN A 33 -30.53 -0.12 -12.13
CA GLN A 33 -29.98 0.95 -12.95
C GLN A 33 -28.59 0.61 -13.53
N ALA A 34 -27.89 -0.36 -12.95
CA ALA A 34 -26.57 -0.74 -13.36
C ALA A 34 -26.60 -1.78 -14.49
N ILE A 35 -26.76 -1.34 -15.72
CA ILE A 35 -26.58 -2.19 -16.92
C ILE A 35 -25.09 -2.49 -17.14
N GLU A 36 -24.20 -1.57 -16.77
CA GLU A 36 -22.77 -1.79 -16.55
C GLU A 36 -22.40 -1.22 -15.20
N VAL A 37 -21.95 -2.07 -14.28
CA VAL A 37 -21.53 -1.62 -12.94
C VAL A 37 -20.20 -0.88 -13.11
N ASN A 38 -20.28 0.44 -13.29
CA ASN A 38 -19.09 1.27 -13.18
C ASN A 38 -18.69 1.40 -11.70
N LEU A 39 -17.50 1.89 -11.45
CA LEU A 39 -16.96 1.99 -10.09
C LEU A 39 -17.87 2.81 -9.15
N MET A 40 -18.52 3.85 -9.65
CA MET A 40 -19.41 4.70 -8.84
C MET A 40 -20.59 3.93 -8.27
N TYR A 41 -21.27 3.12 -9.08
CA TYR A 41 -22.36 2.27 -8.58
C TYR A 41 -21.85 1.19 -7.63
N ALA A 42 -20.68 0.61 -7.88
CA ALA A 42 -20.08 -0.38 -7.00
C ALA A 42 -19.76 0.23 -5.62
N ILE A 43 -19.24 1.45 -5.56
CA ILE A 43 -19.01 2.21 -4.33
C ILE A 43 -20.32 2.41 -3.56
N GLU A 44 -21.36 2.89 -4.25
CA GLU A 44 -22.66 3.17 -3.61
C GLU A 44 -23.36 1.90 -3.12
N ILE A 45 -23.33 0.82 -3.88
CA ILE A 45 -23.84 -0.47 -3.42
C ILE A 45 -23.03 -0.98 -2.22
N GLY A 46 -21.73 -0.89 -2.26
CA GLY A 46 -20.82 -1.28 -1.18
C GLY A 46 -21.09 -0.50 0.11
N ARG A 47 -21.38 0.80 0.00
CA ARG A 47 -21.79 1.66 1.11
C ARG A 47 -23.08 1.13 1.77
N ARG A 48 -24.15 0.89 0.97
CA ARG A 48 -25.43 0.38 1.47
C ARG A 48 -25.31 -1.02 2.08
N LEU A 49 -24.49 -1.87 1.48
CA LEU A 49 -24.22 -3.19 2.04
C LEU A 49 -23.50 -3.10 3.39
N THR A 50 -22.57 -2.16 3.55
CA THR A 50 -21.89 -1.93 4.83
C THR A 50 -22.87 -1.43 5.88
N GLU A 51 -23.74 -0.50 5.52
CA GLU A 51 -24.80 0.04 6.37
C GLU A 51 -25.80 -1.06 6.77
N ALA A 52 -26.32 -1.81 5.81
CA ALA A 52 -27.26 -2.92 6.06
C ALA A 52 -26.65 -3.98 7.00
N LYS A 53 -25.37 -4.29 6.81
CA LYS A 53 -24.66 -5.25 7.66
C LYS A 53 -24.56 -4.78 9.12
N ALA A 54 -24.39 -3.47 9.35
CA ALA A 54 -24.35 -2.89 10.69
C ALA A 54 -25.73 -2.89 11.40
N MET A 55 -26.83 -2.87 10.64
CA MET A 55 -28.20 -2.89 11.16
C MET A 55 -28.70 -4.30 11.47
N LEU A 56 -28.06 -5.34 10.92
CA LEU A 56 -28.52 -6.71 11.06
C LEU A 56 -27.98 -7.37 12.35
N PRO A 57 -28.83 -8.17 13.05
CA PRO A 57 -28.38 -9.04 14.11
C PRO A 57 -27.31 -10.03 13.64
N HIS A 58 -26.47 -10.47 14.57
CA HIS A 58 -25.43 -11.45 14.26
C HIS A 58 -26.01 -12.73 13.64
N GLY A 59 -25.39 -13.20 12.55
CA GLY A 59 -25.77 -14.42 11.83
C GLY A 59 -26.80 -14.23 10.71
N GLN A 60 -27.50 -13.11 10.62
CA GLN A 60 -28.55 -12.89 9.60
C GLN A 60 -28.02 -12.37 8.26
N TRP A 61 -26.74 -12.00 8.19
CA TRP A 61 -26.14 -11.41 7.00
C TRP A 61 -26.25 -12.28 5.74
N GLY A 62 -25.97 -13.58 5.87
CA GLY A 62 -26.04 -14.50 4.73
C GLY A 62 -27.44 -14.65 4.14
N ASP A 63 -28.46 -14.74 5.00
CA ASP A 63 -29.86 -14.83 4.59
C ASP A 63 -30.33 -13.52 3.94
N TYR A 64 -29.98 -12.38 4.51
CA TYR A 64 -30.23 -11.07 3.91
C TYR A 64 -29.65 -10.96 2.50
N LEU A 65 -28.40 -11.30 2.31
CA LEU A 65 -27.76 -11.24 1.00
C LEU A 65 -28.51 -12.09 -0.03
N LYS A 66 -28.90 -13.30 0.34
CA LYS A 66 -29.56 -14.25 -0.55
C LYS A 66 -31.00 -13.87 -0.87
N THR A 67 -31.75 -13.45 0.14
CA THR A 67 -33.20 -13.26 0.03
C THR A 67 -33.63 -11.86 -0.35
N GLN A 68 -32.87 -10.83 0.06
CA GLN A 68 -33.26 -9.43 -0.13
C GLN A 68 -32.56 -8.75 -1.30
N VAL A 69 -31.26 -9.05 -1.50
CA VAL A 69 -30.44 -8.33 -2.50
C VAL A 69 -29.82 -9.22 -3.57
N SER A 70 -30.00 -10.55 -3.47
CA SER A 70 -29.53 -11.54 -4.46
C SER A 70 -28.03 -11.50 -4.76
N TYR A 71 -27.21 -11.19 -3.76
CA TYR A 71 -25.75 -11.24 -3.87
C TYR A 71 -25.15 -12.47 -3.19
N SER A 72 -24.07 -13.00 -3.80
CA SER A 72 -23.20 -13.92 -3.07
C SER A 72 -22.43 -13.17 -1.98
N GLN A 73 -22.02 -13.88 -0.94
CA GLN A 73 -21.17 -13.30 0.12
C GLN A 73 -19.85 -12.76 -0.44
N SER A 74 -19.26 -13.43 -1.42
CA SER A 74 -18.04 -12.98 -2.09
C SER A 74 -18.28 -11.66 -2.84
N THR A 75 -19.38 -11.55 -3.61
CA THR A 75 -19.72 -10.32 -4.32
C THR A 75 -19.95 -9.16 -3.35
N ALA A 76 -20.71 -9.39 -2.27
CA ALA A 76 -20.96 -8.37 -1.26
C ALA A 76 -19.68 -7.92 -0.57
N ASN A 77 -18.78 -8.84 -0.22
CA ASN A 77 -17.48 -8.51 0.37
C ASN A 77 -16.60 -7.68 -0.59
N ASN A 78 -16.60 -8.02 -1.87
CA ASN A 78 -15.87 -7.25 -2.87
C ASN A 78 -16.43 -5.83 -3.05
N LEU A 79 -17.75 -5.67 -3.08
CA LEU A 79 -18.40 -4.37 -3.16
C LEU A 79 -18.14 -3.51 -1.91
N MET A 80 -18.23 -4.09 -0.71
CA MET A 80 -17.87 -3.39 0.53
C MET A 80 -16.38 -3.02 0.58
N ARG A 81 -15.49 -3.86 0.01
CA ARG A 81 -14.07 -3.54 -0.12
C ARG A 81 -13.86 -2.37 -1.09
N ILE A 82 -14.52 -2.38 -2.25
CA ILE A 82 -14.50 -1.26 -3.21
C ILE A 82 -14.94 0.05 -2.53
N PHE A 83 -16.03 0.02 -1.76
CA PHE A 83 -16.46 1.20 -1.01
C PHE A 83 -15.39 1.68 -0.04
N ARG A 84 -14.76 0.79 0.72
CA ARG A 84 -13.74 1.15 1.70
C ARG A 84 -12.49 1.77 1.06
N GLU A 85 -12.06 1.25 -0.09
CA GLU A 85 -10.82 1.66 -0.75
C GLU A 85 -11.00 2.88 -1.66
N TYR A 86 -12.12 2.97 -2.37
CA TYR A 86 -12.37 4.02 -3.37
C TYR A 86 -13.47 5.01 -2.98
N GLY A 87 -14.26 4.71 -1.96
CA GLY A 87 -15.34 5.57 -1.53
C GLY A 87 -14.87 6.71 -0.65
N ASP A 88 -15.39 7.91 -0.88
CA ASP A 88 -15.28 9.01 0.08
C ASP A 88 -16.34 8.86 1.16
N ASN A 89 -16.01 9.17 2.44
CA ASN A 89 -16.94 9.08 3.57
C ASN A 89 -18.04 10.16 3.55
N GLN A 90 -18.13 10.98 2.52
CA GLN A 90 -19.18 11.97 2.38
C GLN A 90 -20.51 11.30 1.96
N GLN A 91 -21.61 11.73 2.59
CA GLN A 91 -22.97 11.27 2.32
C GLN A 91 -23.45 11.77 0.95
N SER A 92 -22.97 11.19 -0.13
CA SER A 92 -23.49 11.49 -1.47
C SER A 92 -24.09 10.23 -2.08
N LEU A 93 -25.27 10.36 -2.66
CA LEU A 93 -25.93 9.27 -3.41
C LEU A 93 -25.10 8.86 -4.66
N PHE A 94 -24.19 9.72 -5.07
CA PHE A 94 -23.21 9.54 -6.14
C PHE A 94 -21.83 9.91 -5.60
N GLY A 95 -21.44 9.30 -4.46
CA GLY A 95 -20.17 9.56 -3.80
C GLY A 95 -19.04 9.62 -4.81
N ALA A 96 -18.29 10.72 -4.79
CA ALA A 96 -17.11 10.84 -5.62
C ALA A 96 -16.13 9.73 -5.23
N ALA A 97 -15.51 9.10 -6.21
CA ALA A 97 -14.34 8.30 -5.96
C ALA A 97 -13.28 9.19 -5.30
N LYS A 98 -12.51 8.67 -4.35
CA LYS A 98 -11.44 9.40 -3.67
C LYS A 98 -10.48 10.05 -4.67
N SER A 99 -10.27 9.43 -5.82
CA SER A 99 -9.49 9.96 -6.94
C SER A 99 -10.34 10.04 -8.20
N GLN A 100 -10.24 11.16 -8.92
CA GLN A 100 -10.88 11.32 -10.22
C GLN A 100 -10.34 10.32 -11.27
N THR A 101 -9.13 9.82 -11.07
CA THR A 101 -8.48 8.83 -11.93
C THR A 101 -9.31 7.54 -12.04
N PHE A 102 -10.06 7.20 -10.99
CA PHE A 102 -10.85 5.97 -10.94
C PHE A 102 -12.35 6.18 -11.23
N ALA A 103 -12.82 7.43 -11.39
CA ALA A 103 -14.25 7.74 -11.45
C ALA A 103 -15.03 6.98 -12.53
N ASN A 104 -14.39 6.73 -13.67
CA ASN A 104 -15.00 6.05 -14.82
C ASN A 104 -14.50 4.61 -15.03
N LEU A 105 -13.68 4.12 -14.09
CA LEU A 105 -13.10 2.79 -14.24
C LEU A 105 -14.18 1.70 -14.09
N PRO A 106 -14.21 0.68 -14.97
CA PRO A 106 -15.08 -0.47 -14.79
C PRO A 106 -14.81 -1.19 -13.48
N TYR A 107 -15.88 -1.64 -12.79
CA TYR A 107 -15.79 -2.38 -11.51
C TYR A 107 -14.77 -3.53 -11.56
N SER A 108 -14.76 -4.29 -12.67
CA SER A 108 -13.85 -5.43 -12.84
C SER A 108 -12.37 -5.01 -12.76
N LYS A 109 -12.01 -3.87 -13.37
CA LYS A 109 -10.64 -3.34 -13.33
C LYS A 109 -10.32 -2.75 -11.95
N ALA A 110 -11.25 -1.99 -11.35
CA ALA A 110 -11.09 -1.47 -10.00
C ALA A 110 -10.85 -2.59 -8.98
N LEU A 111 -11.59 -3.70 -9.08
CA LEU A 111 -11.40 -4.85 -8.22
C LEU A 111 -10.02 -5.50 -8.39
N ARG A 112 -9.47 -5.54 -9.61
CA ARG A 112 -8.11 -6.06 -9.87
C ARG A 112 -7.04 -5.15 -9.29
N LEU A 113 -7.19 -3.84 -9.43
CA LEU A 113 -6.26 -2.87 -8.85
C LEU A 113 -6.13 -2.97 -7.33
N LEU A 114 -7.13 -3.52 -6.62
CA LEU A 114 -7.03 -3.80 -5.19
C LEU A 114 -6.00 -4.90 -4.84
N ALA A 115 -5.42 -5.58 -5.82
CA ALA A 115 -4.24 -6.41 -5.60
C ALA A 115 -3.01 -5.58 -5.20
N ILE A 116 -2.98 -4.29 -5.56
CA ILE A 116 -2.01 -3.30 -5.09
C ILE A 116 -2.53 -2.74 -3.76
N PRO A 117 -1.96 -3.12 -2.58
CA PRO A 117 -2.53 -2.75 -1.28
C PRO A 117 -2.39 -1.26 -0.96
N ASP A 118 -1.26 -0.67 -1.34
CA ASP A 118 -0.96 0.73 -1.09
C ASP A 118 -1.75 1.64 -2.03
N GLU A 119 -2.36 2.70 -1.48
CA GLU A 119 -3.23 3.62 -2.23
C GLU A 119 -2.42 4.49 -3.19
N GLU A 120 -1.27 5.00 -2.75
CA GLU A 120 -0.42 5.87 -3.57
C GLU A 120 0.21 5.08 -4.72
N GLU A 121 0.70 3.86 -4.45
CA GLU A 121 1.21 2.97 -5.49
C GLU A 121 0.14 2.56 -6.51
N ARG A 122 -1.10 2.37 -6.06
CA ARG A 122 -2.24 2.06 -6.91
C ARG A 122 -2.60 3.26 -7.80
N GLU A 123 -2.59 4.47 -7.27
CA GLU A 123 -2.80 5.69 -8.05
C GLU A 123 -1.68 5.93 -9.05
N GLN A 124 -0.42 5.73 -8.64
CA GLN A 124 0.71 5.85 -9.54
C GLN A 124 0.63 4.81 -10.66
N PHE A 125 0.33 3.55 -10.33
CA PHE A 125 0.15 2.49 -11.32
C PHE A 125 -0.96 2.86 -12.34
N ALA A 126 -2.07 3.42 -11.85
CA ALA A 126 -3.17 3.86 -12.70
C ALA A 126 -2.81 5.06 -13.58
N ALA A 127 -1.92 5.94 -13.11
CA ALA A 127 -1.43 7.08 -13.89
C ALA A 127 -0.42 6.64 -14.97
N ASP A 128 0.37 5.60 -14.69
CA ASP A 128 1.40 5.10 -15.61
C ASP A 128 0.84 4.19 -16.71
N HIS A 129 -0.41 3.73 -16.57
CA HIS A 129 -1.05 2.80 -17.50
C HIS A 129 -2.35 3.36 -18.07
N ASP A 130 -2.59 3.19 -19.37
CA ASP A 130 -3.87 3.49 -19.98
C ASP A 130 -4.90 2.41 -19.65
N LEU A 131 -5.47 2.53 -18.45
CA LEU A 131 -6.44 1.55 -17.93
C LEU A 131 -7.70 1.44 -18.80
N ASP A 132 -8.06 2.48 -19.54
CA ASP A 132 -9.27 2.46 -20.37
C ASP A 132 -9.10 1.51 -21.56
N SER A 133 -7.93 1.51 -22.19
CA SER A 133 -7.63 0.66 -23.35
C SER A 133 -7.27 -0.78 -22.97
N MET A 134 -6.78 -1.03 -21.76
CA MET A 134 -6.36 -2.36 -21.29
C MET A 134 -7.55 -3.30 -21.08
N SER A 135 -7.43 -4.54 -21.49
CA SER A 135 -8.33 -5.60 -21.03
C SER A 135 -8.03 -5.98 -19.58
N VAL A 136 -8.98 -6.64 -18.89
CA VAL A 136 -8.76 -7.17 -17.52
C VAL A 136 -7.56 -8.12 -17.47
N ARG A 137 -7.33 -8.89 -18.54
CA ARG A 137 -6.23 -9.85 -18.64
C ARG A 137 -4.87 -9.14 -18.76
N GLU A 138 -4.80 -8.05 -19.53
CA GLU A 138 -3.60 -7.21 -19.64
C GLU A 138 -3.30 -6.49 -18.32
N LEU A 139 -4.33 -6.00 -17.64
CA LEU A 139 -4.19 -5.40 -16.31
C LEU A 139 -3.65 -6.41 -15.29
N ASP A 140 -4.20 -7.63 -15.23
CA ASP A 140 -3.69 -8.69 -14.36
C ASP A 140 -2.22 -9.02 -14.65
N ALA A 141 -1.84 -9.05 -15.95
CA ALA A 141 -0.45 -9.30 -16.35
C ALA A 141 0.49 -8.15 -15.94
N ALA A 142 0.05 -6.90 -16.08
CA ALA A 142 0.82 -5.72 -15.70
C ALA A 142 1.02 -5.64 -14.17
N ILE A 143 -0.02 -5.91 -13.38
CA ILE A 143 0.07 -5.98 -11.91
C ILE A 143 1.06 -7.07 -11.50
N LYS A 144 0.97 -8.25 -12.12
CA LYS A 144 1.89 -9.36 -11.83
C LYS A 144 3.34 -9.01 -12.17
N ALA A 145 3.58 -8.38 -13.31
CA ALA A 145 4.92 -7.95 -13.73
C ALA A 145 5.51 -6.92 -12.76
N ARG A 146 4.70 -5.97 -12.27
CA ARG A 146 5.07 -5.03 -11.22
C ARG A 146 5.51 -5.75 -9.95
N ASP A 147 4.70 -6.70 -9.47
CA ASP A 147 4.96 -7.43 -8.22
C ASP A 147 6.22 -8.33 -8.34
N GLU A 148 6.50 -8.86 -9.52
CA GLU A 148 7.73 -9.59 -9.82
C GLU A 148 8.93 -8.66 -9.81
N ALA A 149 8.84 -7.51 -10.47
CA ALA A 149 9.91 -6.51 -10.51
C ALA A 149 10.22 -5.94 -9.11
N GLN A 150 9.20 -5.71 -8.28
CA GLN A 150 9.40 -5.27 -6.88
C GLN A 150 10.14 -6.32 -6.06
N ARG A 151 9.78 -7.59 -6.19
CA ARG A 151 10.46 -8.69 -5.48
C ARG A 151 11.92 -8.83 -5.91
N GLU A 152 12.18 -8.76 -7.22
CA GLU A 152 13.55 -8.77 -7.73
C GLU A 152 14.37 -7.57 -7.24
N ALA A 153 13.79 -6.38 -7.23
CA ALA A 153 14.46 -5.19 -6.73
C ALA A 153 14.76 -5.30 -5.22
N GLU A 154 13.87 -5.91 -4.43
CA GLU A 154 14.10 -6.14 -3.00
C GLU A 154 15.22 -7.16 -2.77
N GLN A 155 15.23 -8.27 -3.49
CA GLN A 155 16.30 -9.27 -3.44
C GLN A 155 17.66 -8.66 -3.80
N LEU A 156 17.74 -7.85 -4.87
CA LEU A 156 18.96 -7.17 -5.25
C LEU A 156 19.44 -6.16 -4.18
N ARG A 157 18.52 -5.50 -3.51
CA ARG A 157 18.85 -4.61 -2.39
C ARG A 157 19.44 -5.37 -1.20
N GLU A 158 18.86 -6.50 -0.85
CA GLU A 158 19.37 -7.37 0.22
C GLU A 158 20.75 -7.93 -0.12
N GLU A 159 20.94 -8.45 -1.34
CA GLU A 159 22.25 -8.93 -1.81
C GLU A 159 23.30 -7.82 -1.80
N THR A 160 22.94 -6.63 -2.28
CA THR A 160 23.83 -5.47 -2.28
C THR A 160 24.23 -5.05 -0.87
N ALA A 161 23.25 -5.05 0.06
CA ALA A 161 23.50 -4.73 1.47
C ALA A 161 24.41 -5.77 2.13
N ALA A 162 24.20 -7.07 1.86
CA ALA A 162 25.04 -8.15 2.36
C ALA A 162 26.48 -8.04 1.81
N ALA A 163 26.65 -7.80 0.51
CA ALA A 163 27.94 -7.62 -0.12
C ALA A 163 28.69 -6.37 0.43
N GLN A 164 27.98 -5.29 0.68
CA GLN A 164 28.56 -4.09 1.31
C GLN A 164 29.05 -4.36 2.74
N GLN A 165 28.28 -5.13 3.52
CA GLN A 165 28.69 -5.51 4.88
C GLN A 165 29.92 -6.42 4.87
N GLU A 166 29.99 -7.38 3.95
CA GLU A 166 31.16 -8.23 3.79
C GLU A 166 32.38 -7.45 3.34
N ALA A 167 32.22 -6.56 2.36
CA ALA A 167 33.31 -5.67 1.93
C ALA A 167 33.80 -4.74 3.05
N ALA A 168 32.92 -4.28 3.94
CA ALA A 168 33.31 -3.48 5.10
C ALA A 168 34.17 -4.30 6.08
N LYS A 169 33.76 -5.55 6.39
CA LYS A 169 34.56 -6.46 7.25
C LYS A 169 35.94 -6.76 6.68
N LEU A 170 36.00 -7.09 5.39
CA LEU A 170 37.27 -7.35 4.73
C LEU A 170 38.20 -6.13 4.74
N ARG A 171 37.65 -4.91 4.60
CA ARG A 171 38.46 -3.69 4.71
C ARG A 171 39.05 -3.49 6.10
N GLU A 172 38.28 -3.77 7.14
CA GLU A 172 38.70 -3.73 8.54
C GLU A 172 39.81 -4.78 8.80
N GLU A 173 39.65 -6.01 8.31
CA GLU A 173 40.66 -7.05 8.40
C GLU A 173 41.96 -6.67 7.67
N VAL A 174 41.88 -6.11 6.46
CA VAL A 174 43.02 -5.62 5.73
C VAL A 174 43.72 -4.51 6.49
N GLN A 175 42.98 -3.56 7.04
CA GLN A 175 43.55 -2.45 7.81
C GLN A 175 44.28 -2.96 9.06
N THR A 176 43.70 -3.91 9.81
CA THR A 176 44.35 -4.50 10.99
C THR A 176 45.60 -5.26 10.62
N ALA A 177 45.59 -6.04 9.54
CA ALA A 177 46.76 -6.75 9.05
C ALA A 177 47.88 -5.80 8.58
N GLU A 178 47.54 -4.69 7.92
CA GLU A 178 48.52 -3.65 7.55
C GLU A 178 49.14 -2.97 8.76
N GLU A 179 48.36 -2.66 9.81
CA GLU A 179 48.89 -2.10 11.06
C GLU A 179 49.83 -3.08 11.77
N GLU A 180 49.48 -4.36 11.85
CA GLU A 180 50.33 -5.40 12.44
C GLU A 180 51.65 -5.54 11.66
N ARG A 181 51.56 -5.58 10.32
CA ARG A 181 52.72 -5.61 9.46
C ARG A 181 53.63 -4.41 9.68
N GLN A 182 53.06 -3.21 9.80
CA GLN A 182 53.85 -2.00 10.07
C GLN A 182 54.53 -2.04 11.45
N ARG A 183 53.80 -2.54 12.48
CA ARG A 183 54.38 -2.72 13.84
C ARG A 183 55.55 -3.72 13.79
N ALA A 184 55.38 -4.86 13.10
CA ALA A 184 56.43 -5.85 12.94
C ALA A 184 57.66 -5.28 12.19
N SER A 185 57.44 -4.53 11.11
CA SER A 185 58.47 -3.86 10.35
C SER A 185 59.26 -2.86 11.21
N ASN A 186 58.56 -2.02 11.97
CA ASN A 186 59.20 -1.05 12.87
C ASN A 186 60.00 -1.74 13.99
N MET A 187 59.51 -2.86 14.52
CA MET A 187 60.23 -3.66 15.52
C MET A 187 61.47 -4.29 14.94
N ALA A 188 61.38 -4.87 13.73
CA ALA A 188 62.54 -5.43 13.04
C ALA A 188 63.63 -4.38 12.79
N GLN A 189 63.26 -3.17 12.39
CA GLN A 189 64.17 -2.07 12.18
C GLN A 189 64.88 -1.61 13.47
N ARG A 190 64.11 -1.53 14.58
CA ARG A 190 64.70 -1.22 15.92
C ARG A 190 65.70 -2.27 16.38
N LEU A 191 65.35 -3.57 16.19
CA LEU A 191 66.25 -4.66 16.53
C LEU A 191 67.54 -4.63 15.68
N GLN A 192 67.46 -4.33 14.40
CA GLN A 192 68.60 -4.22 13.50
C GLN A 192 69.48 -3.05 13.92
N THR A 193 68.95 -1.90 14.29
CA THR A 193 69.73 -0.76 14.82
C THR A 193 70.40 -1.14 16.13
N ALA A 194 69.73 -1.75 17.07
CA ALA A 194 70.26 -2.17 18.35
C ALA A 194 71.41 -3.22 18.18
N LEU A 195 71.24 -4.15 17.26
CA LEU A 195 72.35 -5.10 16.88
C LEU A 195 73.54 -4.41 16.29
N SER A 196 73.32 -3.43 15.41
CA SER A 196 74.40 -2.64 14.84
C SER A 196 75.17 -1.86 15.92
N ASP A 197 74.51 -1.20 16.82
CA ASP A 197 75.04 -0.45 17.95
C ASP A 197 75.79 -1.37 18.92
N ALA A 198 75.25 -2.55 19.25
CA ALA A 198 75.90 -3.53 20.07
C ALA A 198 77.26 -4.07 19.44
N ASN A 199 77.18 -4.35 18.11
CA ASN A 199 78.44 -4.75 17.36
C ASN A 199 79.48 -3.66 17.35
N ALA A 200 79.08 -2.41 17.12
CA ALA A 200 80.02 -1.26 17.17
C ALA A 200 80.68 -1.11 18.56
N ASN A 201 79.88 -1.20 19.62
CA ASN A 201 80.37 -1.13 21.02
C ASN A 201 81.31 -2.32 21.36
N ALA A 202 81.05 -3.54 20.85
CA ALA A 202 81.90 -4.70 21.05
C ALA A 202 83.20 -4.57 20.32
N GLN A 203 83.26 -3.98 19.10
CA GLN A 203 84.43 -3.71 18.36
C GLN A 203 85.31 -2.64 19.03
N THR A 204 84.76 -1.60 19.61
CA THR A 204 85.51 -0.59 20.33
C THR A 204 86.12 -1.15 21.64
N ALA A 205 85.36 -1.97 22.41
CA ALA A 205 85.81 -2.64 23.59
C ALA A 205 86.95 -3.70 23.34
N ALA A 206 87.04 -4.27 22.16
CA ALA A 206 88.07 -5.21 21.76
C ALA A 206 89.34 -4.54 21.21
N ALA A 207 89.32 -3.24 21.00
CA ALA A 207 90.46 -2.43 20.47
C ALA A 207 91.18 -1.66 21.60
N GLU A 208 90.66 -1.65 22.79
CA GLU A 208 91.30 -1.17 24.05
C GLU A 208 92.06 -2.31 24.77
#